data_f3333a4d6f637a1e17fe3afc729d4588
#
_entry.id   f3333a4d6f637a1e17fe3afc729d4588
#
_cell.length_a   1.000
_cell.length_b   1.000
_cell.length_c   1.000
_cell.angle_alpha   90.00
_cell.angle_beta   90.00
_cell.angle_gamma   90.00
#
_symmetry.space_group_name_H-M   'P 1'
#
loop_
_entity.id
_entity.type
_entity.pdbx_description
1 polymer ?
#
loop_
_entity_poly.entity_id
_entity_poly.type
_entity_poly.pdbx_seq_one_letter_code
_entity_poly.pdbx_strand_id
1 'polypeptide(L)'
;MKEITIEDTVENIRTLVSANIEEQLKSVVDENIQSRVRGNLLMALSNQLNAMVVSTGNKSEMAVGYATLYGDLVGGFALLKDVYKADVYNLAKYRNSISEVIPQNTIDKEPSAELSENQFDSDSLPDYDTLDKIIKLYIEEDFSSEKIINSGIDKSVVYDVLEKIDRNEYKRNQVAPGVKLTNRAFGKDRRMPITNTYKRERN
;
A
#
# COMPACT_ATOMS: atom_id res chain seq x y z
N MET A 1 -5.61 25.21 -4.28
CA MET A 1 -5.07 24.15 -3.41
C MET A 1 -4.76 24.76 -2.06
N LYS A 2 -5.06 24.07 -0.94
CA LYS A 2 -4.65 24.50 0.41
C LYS A 2 -3.49 23.62 0.85
N GLU A 3 -2.44 24.24 1.36
CA GLU A 3 -1.29 23.56 1.93
C GLU A 3 -1.40 23.62 3.46
N ILE A 4 -1.19 22.48 4.12
CA ILE A 4 -1.27 22.35 5.57
C ILE A 4 -0.01 21.63 6.03
N THR A 5 0.84 22.30 6.80
CA THR A 5 1.99 21.66 7.44
C THR A 5 1.55 20.75 8.59
N ILE A 6 2.18 19.58 8.71
CA ILE A 6 1.91 18.60 9.76
C ILE A 6 3.05 18.51 10.78
N GLU A 7 4.13 19.24 10.58
CA GLU A 7 5.39 19.09 11.32
C GLU A 7 5.20 19.21 12.84
N ASP A 8 4.58 20.28 13.31
CA ASP A 8 4.33 20.50 14.74
C ASP A 8 3.46 19.39 15.35
N THR A 9 2.46 18.91 14.61
CA THR A 9 1.58 17.83 15.09
C THR A 9 2.33 16.52 15.22
N VAL A 10 3.15 16.19 14.23
CA VAL A 10 4.00 14.98 14.23
C VAL A 10 4.98 15.05 15.41
N GLU A 11 5.66 16.19 15.61
CA GLU A 11 6.63 16.37 16.70
C GLU A 11 5.97 16.27 18.08
N ASN A 12 4.80 16.84 18.26
CA ASN A 12 4.04 16.71 19.52
C ASN A 12 3.70 15.24 19.82
N ILE A 13 3.22 14.47 18.83
CA ILE A 13 2.92 13.04 19.02
C ILE A 13 4.21 12.27 19.31
N ARG A 14 5.29 12.54 18.57
CA ARG A 14 6.62 11.93 18.79
C ARG A 14 7.09 12.15 20.21
N THR A 15 7.03 13.37 20.71
CA THR A 15 7.40 13.74 22.06
C THR A 15 6.56 13.00 23.11
N LEU A 16 5.23 12.95 22.92
CA LEU A 16 4.33 12.23 23.84
C LEU A 16 4.63 10.73 23.88
N VAL A 17 4.88 10.11 22.75
CA VAL A 17 5.22 8.67 22.70
C VAL A 17 6.57 8.43 23.36
N SER A 18 7.60 9.21 23.02
CA SER A 18 8.95 9.06 23.58
C SER A 18 9.01 9.28 25.09
N ALA A 19 8.17 10.16 25.63
CA ALA A 19 8.11 10.40 27.07
C ALA A 19 7.52 9.21 27.87
N ASN A 20 6.87 8.26 27.19
CA ASN A 20 6.16 7.13 27.82
C ASN A 20 6.76 5.76 27.47
N ILE A 21 7.88 5.71 26.75
CA ILE A 21 8.62 4.50 26.44
C ILE A 21 10.10 4.71 26.78
N GLU A 22 10.76 3.66 27.22
CA GLU A 22 12.20 3.69 27.56
C GLU A 22 13.10 3.51 26.31
N GLU A 23 12.57 2.94 25.23
CA GLU A 23 13.30 2.63 24.00
C GLU A 23 13.26 3.80 23.01
N GLN A 24 14.29 3.91 22.18
CA GLN A 24 14.29 4.83 21.04
C GLN A 24 13.19 4.46 20.03
N LEU A 25 12.50 5.47 19.51
CA LEU A 25 11.48 5.28 18.47
C LEU A 25 12.11 4.61 17.22
N LYS A 26 11.47 3.57 16.74
CA LYS A 26 11.82 2.93 15.46
C LYS A 26 11.37 3.82 14.31
N SER A 27 12.11 3.83 13.20
CA SER A 27 11.77 4.62 11.98
C SER A 27 10.33 4.39 11.52
N VAL A 28 9.88 3.14 11.51
CA VAL A 28 8.50 2.79 11.10
C VAL A 28 7.43 3.42 12.00
N VAL A 29 7.73 3.72 13.26
CA VAL A 29 6.80 4.41 14.16
C VAL A 29 6.63 5.86 13.72
N ASP A 30 7.74 6.52 13.41
CA ASP A 30 7.76 7.89 12.91
C ASP A 30 7.02 8.05 11.59
N GLU A 31 7.32 7.19 10.62
CA GLU A 31 6.64 7.11 9.33
C GLU A 31 5.12 6.94 9.51
N ASN A 32 4.72 6.02 10.39
CA ASN A 32 3.32 5.75 10.66
C ASN A 32 2.61 6.92 11.39
N ILE A 33 3.30 7.68 12.25
CA ILE A 33 2.76 8.90 12.86
C ILE A 33 2.43 9.91 11.77
N GLN A 34 3.35 10.18 10.86
CA GLN A 34 3.15 11.11 9.75
C GLN A 34 1.95 10.73 8.88
N SER A 35 1.87 9.46 8.48
CA SER A 35 0.76 8.95 7.66
C SER A 35 -0.59 9.10 8.38
N ARG A 36 -0.64 8.78 9.69
CA ARG A 36 -1.87 8.90 10.50
C ARG A 36 -2.29 10.35 10.73
N VAL A 37 -1.34 11.26 10.93
CA VAL A 37 -1.66 12.70 11.05
C VAL A 37 -2.32 13.21 9.76
N ARG A 38 -1.77 12.85 8.59
CA ARG A 38 -2.40 13.18 7.30
C ARG A 38 -3.80 12.59 7.18
N GLY A 39 -3.96 11.32 7.54
CA GLY A 39 -5.26 10.64 7.54
C GLY A 39 -6.29 11.33 8.43
N ASN A 40 -5.91 11.70 9.65
CA ASN A 40 -6.78 12.39 10.60
C ASN A 40 -7.22 13.77 10.07
N LEU A 41 -6.29 14.55 9.50
CA LEU A 41 -6.61 15.84 8.87
C LEU A 41 -7.57 15.71 7.71
N LEU A 42 -7.36 14.71 6.83
CA LEU A 42 -8.26 14.45 5.71
C LEU A 42 -9.67 14.08 6.19
N MET A 43 -9.79 13.27 7.24
CA MET A 43 -11.09 12.91 7.80
C MET A 43 -11.78 14.10 8.48
N ALA A 44 -11.05 14.97 9.17
CA ALA A 44 -11.60 16.19 9.73
C ALA A 44 -12.11 17.15 8.63
N LEU A 45 -11.32 17.32 7.55
CA LEU A 45 -11.74 18.11 6.39
C LEU A 45 -12.97 17.50 5.67
N SER A 46 -13.01 16.18 5.55
CA SER A 46 -14.15 15.45 5.00
C SER A 46 -15.43 15.80 5.74
N ASN A 47 -15.42 15.76 7.07
CA ASN A 47 -16.57 16.13 7.90
C ASN A 47 -16.95 17.62 7.73
N GLN A 48 -15.96 18.51 7.76
CA GLN A 48 -16.20 19.95 7.63
C GLN A 48 -16.78 20.34 6.26
N LEU A 49 -16.35 19.65 5.19
CA LEU A 49 -16.74 19.96 3.82
C LEU A 49 -17.93 19.11 3.33
N ASN A 50 -18.45 18.21 4.16
CA ASN A 50 -19.44 17.20 3.77
C ASN A 50 -19.01 16.45 2.48
N ALA A 51 -17.75 16.03 2.44
CA ALA A 51 -17.13 15.36 1.30
C ALA A 51 -16.61 13.99 1.71
N MET A 52 -16.43 13.09 0.76
CA MET A 52 -15.86 11.77 1.00
C MET A 52 -14.36 11.78 0.66
N VAL A 53 -13.55 11.21 1.55
CA VAL A 53 -12.15 10.90 1.24
C VAL A 53 -12.10 9.65 0.36
N VAL A 54 -11.37 9.76 -0.75
CA VAL A 54 -11.05 8.65 -1.64
C VAL A 54 -9.60 8.25 -1.40
N SER A 55 -9.36 7.02 -0.96
CA SER A 55 -8.01 6.49 -0.82
C SER A 55 -7.45 6.03 -2.18
N THR A 56 -6.14 6.16 -2.35
CA THR A 56 -5.46 5.95 -3.63
C THR A 56 -4.56 4.71 -3.65
N GLY A 57 -4.51 3.95 -2.56
CA GLY A 57 -3.76 2.70 -2.50
C GLY A 57 -4.21 1.72 -3.58
N ASN A 58 -3.26 1.08 -4.25
CA ASN A 58 -3.48 0.16 -5.37
C ASN A 58 -3.40 -1.31 -4.92
N LYS A 59 -3.71 -2.26 -5.84
CA LYS A 59 -3.74 -3.70 -5.56
C LYS A 59 -2.39 -4.24 -5.11
N SER A 60 -1.30 -3.77 -5.72
CA SER A 60 0.06 -4.24 -5.42
C SER A 60 0.48 -3.86 -4.00
N GLU A 61 0.27 -2.61 -3.60
CA GLU A 61 0.50 -2.12 -2.24
C GLU A 61 -0.39 -2.83 -1.22
N MET A 62 -1.68 -3.01 -1.53
CA MET A 62 -2.64 -3.73 -0.67
C MET A 62 -2.24 -5.20 -0.48
N ALA A 63 -1.74 -5.86 -1.51
CA ALA A 63 -1.35 -7.25 -1.44
C ALA A 63 -0.28 -7.49 -0.37
N VAL A 64 0.81 -6.72 -0.43
CA VAL A 64 1.96 -6.87 0.49
C VAL A 64 1.83 -6.05 1.77
N GLY A 65 0.73 -5.29 1.92
CA GLY A 65 0.49 -4.44 3.09
C GLY A 65 1.41 -3.22 3.17
N TYR A 66 1.89 -2.74 2.03
CA TYR A 66 2.69 -1.53 1.92
C TYR A 66 1.77 -0.30 2.06
N ALA A 67 1.27 -0.12 3.26
CA ALA A 67 0.32 0.91 3.64
C ALA A 67 0.25 1.03 5.16
N THR A 68 -0.08 2.20 5.66
CA THR A 68 -0.25 2.48 7.09
C THR A 68 -1.72 2.35 7.49
N LEU A 69 -1.98 1.45 8.43
CA LEU A 69 -3.32 1.31 9.03
C LEU A 69 -3.74 2.63 9.71
N TYR A 70 -4.94 3.11 9.36
CA TYR A 70 -5.48 4.41 9.80
C TYR A 70 -4.69 5.65 9.30
N GLY A 71 -3.78 5.47 8.33
CA GLY A 71 -3.07 6.52 7.65
C GLY A 71 -3.58 6.69 6.21
N ASP A 72 -2.79 6.27 5.24
CA ASP A 72 -3.14 6.30 3.80
C ASP A 72 -4.30 5.36 3.39
N LEU A 73 -4.68 4.42 4.28
CA LEU A 73 -5.87 3.57 4.09
C LEU A 73 -7.19 4.25 4.48
N VAL A 74 -7.18 5.45 5.06
CA VAL A 74 -8.42 6.14 5.45
C VAL A 74 -9.24 6.57 4.23
N GLY A 75 -10.54 6.53 4.39
CA GLY A 75 -11.47 6.99 3.37
C GLY A 75 -12.76 6.20 3.33
N GLY A 76 -13.74 6.72 2.61
CA GLY A 76 -15.03 6.06 2.37
C GLY A 76 -15.03 5.17 1.12
N PHE A 77 -14.05 5.37 0.23
CA PHE A 77 -13.94 4.61 -1.01
C PHE A 77 -12.48 4.45 -1.45
N ALA A 78 -12.08 3.23 -1.82
CA ALA A 78 -10.73 2.90 -2.30
C ALA A 78 -10.77 2.63 -3.81
N LEU A 79 -10.56 3.69 -4.60
CA LEU A 79 -10.79 3.67 -6.05
C LEU A 79 -9.89 2.66 -6.78
N LEU A 80 -8.60 2.61 -6.42
CA LEU A 80 -7.58 1.84 -7.13
C LEU A 80 -7.26 0.49 -6.45
N LYS A 81 -7.99 0.10 -5.40
CA LYS A 81 -7.63 -1.08 -4.58
C LYS A 81 -7.52 -2.40 -5.34
N ASP A 82 -8.08 -2.51 -6.53
CA ASP A 82 -8.02 -3.69 -7.39
C ASP A 82 -7.35 -3.41 -8.75
N VAL A 83 -6.54 -2.34 -8.83
CA VAL A 83 -5.70 -1.98 -9.97
C VAL A 83 -4.25 -2.23 -9.61
N TYR A 84 -3.51 -2.97 -10.42
CA TYR A 84 -2.07 -3.20 -10.25
C TYR A 84 -1.27 -1.91 -10.43
N LYS A 85 -0.09 -1.81 -9.79
CA LYS A 85 0.76 -0.60 -9.90
C LYS A 85 1.18 -0.32 -11.35
N ALA A 86 1.56 -1.36 -12.08
CA ALA A 86 1.87 -1.23 -13.51
C ALA A 86 0.68 -0.66 -14.30
N ASP A 87 -0.54 -1.11 -14.00
CA ASP A 87 -1.75 -0.60 -14.66
C ASP A 87 -2.09 0.84 -14.26
N VAL A 88 -1.76 1.28 -13.04
CA VAL A 88 -1.90 2.69 -12.66
C VAL A 88 -1.05 3.59 -13.55
N TYR A 89 0.21 3.19 -13.84
CA TYR A 89 1.05 3.91 -14.79
C TYR A 89 0.50 3.89 -16.21
N ASN A 90 0.00 2.74 -16.66
CA ASN A 90 -0.60 2.61 -17.98
C ASN A 90 -1.84 3.51 -18.11
N LEU A 91 -2.69 3.56 -17.09
CA LEU A 91 -3.86 4.44 -17.03
C LEU A 91 -3.47 5.92 -17.04
N ALA A 92 -2.42 6.31 -16.31
CA ALA A 92 -1.91 7.68 -16.30
C ALA A 92 -1.40 8.10 -17.71
N LYS A 93 -0.61 7.24 -18.36
CA LYS A 93 -0.14 7.46 -19.74
C LYS A 93 -1.31 7.53 -20.73
N TYR A 94 -2.27 6.62 -20.63
CA TYR A 94 -3.48 6.64 -21.46
C TYR A 94 -4.28 7.93 -21.24
N ARG A 95 -4.47 8.35 -19.98
CA ARG A 95 -5.18 9.61 -19.68
C ARG A 95 -4.47 10.80 -20.33
N ASN A 96 -3.15 10.87 -20.28
CA ASN A 96 -2.36 11.93 -20.89
C ASN A 96 -2.36 11.88 -22.43
N SER A 97 -2.55 10.71 -23.05
CA SER A 97 -2.69 10.62 -24.51
C SER A 97 -3.97 11.29 -25.04
N ILE A 98 -4.99 11.46 -24.19
CA ILE A 98 -6.22 12.18 -24.54
C ILE A 98 -6.02 13.69 -24.36
N SER A 99 -5.50 14.10 -23.23
CA SER A 99 -5.06 15.49 -22.94
C SER A 99 -4.14 15.44 -21.72
N GLU A 100 -3.05 16.16 -21.74
CA GLU A 100 -2.09 16.21 -20.64
C GLU A 100 -2.70 16.89 -19.41
N VAL A 101 -2.93 16.11 -18.34
CA VAL A 101 -3.48 16.57 -17.07
C VAL A 101 -2.67 16.11 -15.87
N ILE A 102 -1.85 15.06 -16.05
CA ILE A 102 -0.93 14.55 -15.04
C ILE A 102 0.46 15.03 -15.42
N PRO A 103 1.13 15.84 -14.58
CA PRO A 103 2.48 16.30 -14.87
C PRO A 103 3.43 15.13 -15.13
N GLN A 104 4.27 15.24 -16.16
CA GLN A 104 5.15 14.14 -16.56
C GLN A 104 6.10 13.72 -15.43
N ASN A 105 6.60 14.69 -14.64
CA ASN A 105 7.44 14.39 -13.47
C ASN A 105 6.75 13.52 -12.40
N THR A 106 5.42 13.54 -12.32
CA THR A 106 4.65 12.65 -11.43
C THR A 106 4.67 11.20 -11.93
N ILE A 107 4.68 11.02 -13.25
CA ILE A 107 4.74 9.69 -13.87
C ILE A 107 6.17 9.13 -13.83
N ASP A 108 7.17 9.99 -14.01
CA ASP A 108 8.58 9.60 -14.08
C ASP A 108 9.23 9.45 -12.70
N LYS A 109 8.61 10.01 -11.65
CA LYS A 109 9.12 9.91 -10.29
C LYS A 109 9.11 8.45 -9.82
N GLU A 110 10.25 8.01 -9.27
CA GLU A 110 10.35 6.69 -8.65
C GLU A 110 9.35 6.54 -7.49
N PRO A 111 8.65 5.40 -7.38
CA PRO A 111 7.69 5.15 -6.31
C PRO A 111 8.31 5.26 -4.93
N SER A 112 7.66 6.03 -4.05
CA SER A 112 8.09 6.24 -2.67
C SER A 112 6.88 6.53 -1.78
N ALA A 113 6.92 6.05 -0.54
CA ALA A 113 5.94 6.42 0.49
C ALA A 113 6.11 7.88 0.96
N GLU A 114 7.26 8.52 0.68
CA GLU A 114 7.58 9.91 1.04
C GLU A 114 7.42 10.20 2.55
N LEU A 115 7.78 9.26 3.39
CA LEU A 115 7.69 9.34 4.85
C LEU A 115 9.05 9.54 5.50
N SER A 116 10.15 9.29 4.77
CA SER A 116 11.53 9.57 5.16
C SER A 116 12.37 10.02 3.98
N GLU A 117 13.51 10.65 4.26
CA GLU A 117 14.44 11.11 3.23
C GLU A 117 15.03 9.91 2.45
N ASN A 118 15.14 10.06 1.13
CA ASN A 118 15.69 9.04 0.23
C ASN A 118 15.02 7.66 0.34
N GLN A 119 13.76 7.62 0.69
CA GLN A 119 12.97 6.40 0.75
C GLN A 119 12.43 6.05 -0.63
N PHE A 120 12.63 4.80 -1.05
CA PHE A 120 12.05 4.23 -2.27
C PHE A 120 11.33 2.93 -1.96
N ASP A 121 10.29 2.63 -2.73
CA ASP A 121 9.55 1.37 -2.57
C ASP A 121 10.46 0.16 -2.86
N SER A 122 11.44 0.33 -3.75
CA SER A 122 12.48 -0.66 -4.09
C SER A 122 13.37 -1.07 -2.91
N ASP A 123 13.43 -0.29 -1.83
CA ASP A 123 14.16 -0.65 -0.61
C ASP A 123 13.52 -1.85 0.13
N SER A 124 12.23 -2.08 -0.09
CA SER A 124 11.43 -3.07 0.66
C SER A 124 10.67 -4.06 -0.21
N LEU A 125 10.51 -3.74 -1.51
CA LEU A 125 9.74 -4.51 -2.47
C LEU A 125 10.59 -4.84 -3.70
N PRO A 126 10.33 -5.95 -4.40
CA PRO A 126 10.86 -6.14 -5.74
C PRO A 126 10.27 -5.10 -6.70
N ASP A 127 10.83 -4.98 -7.90
CA ASP A 127 10.21 -4.15 -8.94
C ASP A 127 8.73 -4.53 -9.14
N TYR A 128 7.93 -3.53 -9.50
CA TYR A 128 6.48 -3.71 -9.55
C TYR A 128 6.03 -4.69 -10.64
N ASP A 129 6.77 -4.87 -11.73
CA ASP A 129 6.43 -5.85 -12.76
C ASP A 129 6.56 -7.28 -12.22
N THR A 130 7.63 -7.55 -11.47
CA THR A 130 7.84 -8.83 -10.77
C THR A 130 6.81 -9.02 -9.65
N LEU A 131 6.56 -8.00 -8.85
CA LEU A 131 5.58 -8.04 -7.77
C LEU A 131 4.18 -8.35 -8.29
N ASP A 132 3.72 -7.61 -9.29
CA ASP A 132 2.40 -7.76 -9.90
C ASP A 132 2.22 -9.13 -10.54
N LYS A 133 3.27 -9.65 -11.18
CA LYS A 133 3.28 -11.00 -11.74
C LYS A 133 3.11 -12.07 -10.66
N ILE A 134 3.83 -11.97 -9.53
CA ILE A 134 3.68 -12.91 -8.40
C ILE A 134 2.26 -12.85 -7.84
N ILE A 135 1.75 -11.64 -7.58
CA ILE A 135 0.40 -11.44 -7.03
C ILE A 135 -0.65 -12.05 -7.97
N LYS A 136 -0.56 -11.80 -9.25
CA LYS A 136 -1.49 -12.34 -10.25
C LYS A 136 -1.49 -13.87 -10.26
N LEU A 137 -0.30 -14.48 -10.35
CA LEU A 137 -0.16 -15.94 -10.36
C LEU A 137 -0.70 -16.56 -9.06
N TYR A 138 -0.41 -15.96 -7.90
CA TYR A 138 -0.82 -16.49 -6.61
C TYR A 138 -2.29 -16.26 -6.30
N ILE A 139 -2.79 -15.03 -6.52
CA ILE A 139 -4.14 -14.63 -6.11
C ILE A 139 -5.19 -14.98 -7.16
N GLU A 140 -4.92 -14.73 -8.43
CA GLU A 140 -5.92 -14.89 -9.49
C GLU A 140 -5.88 -16.29 -10.12
N GLU A 141 -4.69 -16.87 -10.25
CA GLU A 141 -4.49 -18.16 -10.91
C GLU A 141 -4.29 -19.34 -9.94
N ASP A 142 -4.27 -19.09 -8.61
CA ASP A 142 -4.06 -20.10 -7.55
C ASP A 142 -2.80 -20.96 -7.74
N PHE A 143 -1.71 -20.37 -8.24
CA PHE A 143 -0.46 -21.10 -8.39
C PHE A 143 0.19 -21.36 -7.03
N SER A 144 0.76 -22.57 -6.86
CA SER A 144 1.63 -22.85 -5.72
C SER A 144 2.95 -22.09 -5.84
N SER A 145 3.66 -21.94 -4.69
CA SER A 145 4.97 -21.30 -4.67
C SER A 145 5.95 -21.93 -5.66
N GLU A 146 5.98 -23.27 -5.74
CA GLU A 146 6.85 -24.00 -6.68
C GLU A 146 6.52 -23.68 -8.15
N LYS A 147 5.23 -23.58 -8.48
CA LYS A 147 4.80 -23.25 -9.83
C LYS A 147 5.20 -21.82 -10.22
N ILE A 148 5.14 -20.89 -9.27
CA ILE A 148 5.59 -19.50 -9.46
C ILE A 148 7.11 -19.44 -9.65
N ILE A 149 7.87 -20.15 -8.82
CA ILE A 149 9.33 -20.25 -8.94
C ILE A 149 9.71 -20.85 -10.31
N ASN A 150 9.07 -21.93 -10.72
CA ASN A 150 9.30 -22.58 -12.00
C ASN A 150 8.95 -21.68 -13.23
N SER A 151 8.24 -20.57 -13.03
CA SER A 151 8.02 -19.55 -14.06
C SER A 151 9.22 -18.62 -14.27
N GLY A 152 10.35 -18.86 -13.58
CA GLY A 152 11.61 -18.14 -13.73
C GLY A 152 11.77 -16.96 -12.78
N ILE A 153 10.99 -16.87 -11.70
CA ILE A 153 11.13 -15.86 -10.67
C ILE A 153 12.01 -16.41 -9.53
N ASP A 154 12.89 -15.56 -8.98
CA ASP A 154 13.79 -15.95 -7.88
C ASP A 154 13.00 -16.49 -6.68
N LYS A 155 13.47 -17.61 -6.14
CA LYS A 155 12.85 -18.33 -5.03
C LYS A 155 12.68 -17.46 -3.79
N SER A 156 13.71 -16.68 -3.44
CA SER A 156 13.68 -15.83 -2.25
C SER A 156 12.65 -14.72 -2.37
N VAL A 157 12.56 -14.10 -3.55
CA VAL A 157 11.58 -13.04 -3.86
C VAL A 157 10.16 -13.60 -3.79
N VAL A 158 9.91 -14.78 -4.37
CA VAL A 158 8.58 -15.41 -4.31
C VAL A 158 8.16 -15.64 -2.86
N TYR A 159 9.00 -16.27 -2.05
CA TYR A 159 8.64 -16.55 -0.64
C TYR A 159 8.44 -15.29 0.18
N ASP A 160 9.26 -14.26 -0.01
CA ASP A 160 9.11 -12.99 0.70
C ASP A 160 7.78 -12.30 0.37
N VAL A 161 7.44 -12.23 -0.92
CA VAL A 161 6.17 -11.64 -1.36
C VAL A 161 4.96 -12.43 -0.84
N LEU A 162 4.99 -13.76 -0.92
CA LEU A 162 3.90 -14.60 -0.44
C LEU A 162 3.72 -14.47 1.09
N GLU A 163 4.82 -14.40 1.85
CA GLU A 163 4.77 -14.16 3.29
C GLU A 163 4.17 -12.79 3.63
N LYS A 164 4.54 -11.74 2.91
CA LYS A 164 3.94 -10.42 3.05
C LYS A 164 2.43 -10.45 2.76
N ILE A 165 2.01 -11.14 1.70
CA ILE A 165 0.59 -11.28 1.37
C ILE A 165 -0.16 -11.97 2.50
N ASP A 166 0.34 -13.10 3.00
CA ASP A 166 -0.34 -13.89 4.03
C ASP A 166 -0.44 -13.13 5.37
N ARG A 167 0.59 -12.37 5.74
CA ARG A 167 0.64 -11.63 7.02
C ARG A 167 -0.18 -10.34 7.05
N ASN A 168 -0.49 -9.76 5.90
CA ASN A 168 -1.12 -8.44 5.82
C ASN A 168 -2.65 -8.48 5.60
N GLU A 169 -3.30 -9.62 5.81
CA GLU A 169 -4.75 -9.71 5.70
C GLU A 169 -5.46 -8.76 6.68
N TYR A 170 -4.93 -8.55 7.88
CA TYR A 170 -5.52 -7.64 8.86
C TYR A 170 -5.60 -6.18 8.36
N LYS A 171 -4.62 -5.73 7.57
CA LYS A 171 -4.66 -4.41 6.93
C LYS A 171 -5.75 -4.36 5.85
N ARG A 172 -5.81 -5.38 4.99
CA ARG A 172 -6.80 -5.46 3.91
C ARG A 172 -8.24 -5.48 4.42
N ASN A 173 -8.48 -6.04 5.60
CA ASN A 173 -9.81 -6.03 6.24
C ASN A 173 -10.25 -4.63 6.72
N GLN A 174 -9.34 -3.67 6.83
CA GLN A 174 -9.62 -2.29 7.25
C GLN A 174 -9.76 -1.33 6.06
N VAL A 175 -9.54 -1.79 4.84
CA VAL A 175 -9.62 -0.97 3.64
C VAL A 175 -11.07 -0.69 3.26
N ALA A 176 -11.36 0.55 2.89
CA ALA A 176 -12.65 0.97 2.38
C ALA A 176 -13.13 0.11 1.18
N PRO A 177 -14.44 0.02 0.92
CA PRO A 177 -14.95 -0.63 -0.27
C PRO A 177 -14.41 0.03 -1.54
N GLY A 178 -14.34 -0.74 -2.62
CA GLY A 178 -13.85 -0.27 -3.92
C GLY A 178 -14.38 -1.12 -5.06
N VAL A 179 -14.04 -0.76 -6.28
CA VAL A 179 -14.46 -1.48 -7.49
C VAL A 179 -13.65 -2.77 -7.62
N LYS A 180 -14.31 -3.84 -8.03
CA LYS A 180 -13.65 -5.06 -8.48
C LYS A 180 -13.41 -4.97 -9.99
N LEU A 181 -12.17 -5.12 -10.40
CA LEU A 181 -11.73 -5.05 -11.80
C LEU A 181 -11.07 -6.34 -12.28
N THR A 182 -10.36 -7.02 -11.38
CA THR A 182 -9.66 -8.27 -11.69
C THR A 182 -10.54 -9.49 -11.45
N ASN A 183 -10.11 -10.66 -11.94
CA ASN A 183 -10.83 -11.92 -11.73
C ASN A 183 -10.98 -12.28 -10.26
N ARG A 184 -10.01 -11.91 -9.41
CA ARG A 184 -10.01 -12.11 -7.97
C ARG A 184 -9.54 -10.88 -7.22
N ALA A 185 -10.47 -10.22 -6.52
CA ALA A 185 -10.20 -9.08 -5.66
C ALA A 185 -9.98 -9.52 -4.20
N PHE A 186 -9.12 -8.81 -3.51
CA PHE A 186 -8.97 -8.98 -2.07
C PHE A 186 -10.25 -8.59 -1.33
N GLY A 187 -10.56 -9.33 -0.27
CA GLY A 187 -11.68 -9.06 0.62
C GLY A 187 -12.99 -9.74 0.23
N LYS A 188 -13.32 -9.85 -1.05
CA LYS A 188 -14.53 -10.57 -1.51
C LYS A 188 -14.22 -11.99 -1.99
N ASP A 189 -13.23 -12.12 -2.88
CA ASP A 189 -12.92 -13.38 -3.56
C ASP A 189 -11.76 -14.13 -2.89
N ARG A 190 -10.83 -13.40 -2.28
CA ARG A 190 -9.67 -13.98 -1.58
C ARG A 190 -9.55 -13.35 -0.19
N ARG A 191 -9.58 -14.20 0.84
CA ARG A 191 -9.33 -13.84 2.24
C ARG A 191 -8.40 -14.87 2.87
N MET A 192 -7.47 -14.39 3.68
CA MET A 192 -6.63 -15.24 4.52
C MET A 192 -7.11 -15.11 5.98
N PRO A 193 -6.92 -16.14 6.82
CA PRO A 193 -7.16 -15.99 8.25
C PRO A 193 -6.25 -14.88 8.82
N ILE A 194 -6.84 -13.92 9.55
CA ILE A 194 -6.07 -12.78 10.13
C ILE A 194 -5.02 -13.30 11.12
N THR A 195 -5.35 -14.33 11.89
CA THR A 195 -4.47 -14.95 12.89
C THR A 195 -3.68 -16.14 12.31
N ASN A 196 -3.36 -16.09 11.04
CA ASN A 196 -2.62 -17.16 10.37
C ASN A 196 -1.16 -17.19 10.86
N THR A 197 -0.76 -18.32 11.45
CA THR A 197 0.62 -18.58 11.89
C THR A 197 1.36 -19.54 10.96
N TYR A 198 0.76 -19.92 9.85
CA TYR A 198 1.38 -20.80 8.87
C TYR A 198 2.68 -20.20 8.34
N LYS A 199 3.75 -20.97 8.43
CA LYS A 199 5.05 -20.62 7.84
C LYS A 199 5.30 -21.55 6.65
N ARG A 200 5.57 -20.99 5.48
CA ARG A 200 5.97 -21.77 4.31
C ARG A 200 7.33 -22.39 4.57
N GLU A 201 7.47 -23.68 4.32
CA GLU A 201 8.78 -24.33 4.31
C GLU A 201 9.57 -23.78 3.12
N ARG A 202 10.78 -23.27 3.40
CA ARG A 202 11.70 -22.70 2.40
C ARG A 202 12.73 -23.75 1.97
N ASN A 203 12.25 -25.00 1.72
CA ASN A 203 13.12 -26.13 1.32
C ASN A 203 13.82 -25.91 -0.03
#